data_ddcba77ebd76c5cd4ccfa96509e288c8
#
_entry.id   ddcba77ebd76c5cd4ccfa96509e288c8
#
_cell.length_a   1.000
_cell.length_b   1.000
_cell.length_c   1.000
_cell.angle_alpha   90.00
_cell.angle_beta   90.00
_cell.angle_gamma   90.00
#
_symmetry.space_group_name_H-M   'P 1'
#
loop_
_entity.id
_entity.type
_entity.pdbx_description
1 polymer ?
#
loop_
_entity_poly.entity_id
_entity_poly.type
_entity_poly.pdbx_seq_one_letter_code
_entity_poly.pdbx_strand_id
1 'polypeptide(L)'
;MTKNLLSQILILSFIAISHTSLADRSYDKNNLLTCSAYHFKEKLNSQYSGEKKYNYHNNYFNNLKEIFMTQYPEVSTSGYILSITSIMESWSYEAQERGQRYSDLKVEREYKDLCNSIIEIN
;
A
#
# COMPACT_ATOMS: atom_id res chain seq x y z
N MET A 1 48.77 -2.11 -11.44
CA MET A 1 48.08 -1.50 -10.31
C MET A 1 46.83 -0.72 -10.72
N THR A 2 46.81 -0.02 -11.85
CA THR A 2 45.64 0.75 -12.31
C THR A 2 44.46 -0.12 -12.81
N LYS A 3 44.69 -1.35 -13.27
CA LYS A 3 43.61 -2.25 -13.69
C LYS A 3 42.77 -2.83 -12.56
N ASN A 4 43.34 -2.95 -11.36
CA ASN A 4 42.61 -3.50 -10.21
C ASN A 4 41.68 -2.45 -9.54
N LEU A 5 42.04 -1.17 -9.62
CA LEU A 5 41.23 -0.07 -9.08
C LEU A 5 39.97 0.18 -9.91
N LEU A 6 40.08 0.13 -11.24
CA LEU A 6 38.94 0.26 -12.14
C LEU A 6 37.96 -0.90 -12.03
N SER A 7 38.45 -2.14 -11.82
CA SER A 7 37.63 -3.31 -11.59
C SER A 7 36.86 -3.23 -10.28
N GLN A 8 37.48 -2.71 -9.20
CA GLN A 8 36.82 -2.55 -7.92
C GLN A 8 35.75 -1.45 -7.94
N ILE A 9 35.98 -0.36 -8.66
CA ILE A 9 35.00 0.72 -8.81
C ILE A 9 33.77 0.25 -9.59
N LEU A 10 33.95 -0.56 -10.64
CA LEU A 10 32.86 -1.14 -11.40
C LEU A 10 32.00 -2.13 -10.59
N ILE A 11 32.62 -2.93 -9.73
CA ILE A 11 31.91 -3.87 -8.86
C ILE A 11 31.09 -3.13 -7.80
N LEU A 12 31.64 -2.05 -7.20
CA LEU A 12 30.93 -1.22 -6.23
C LEU A 12 29.74 -0.47 -6.84
N SER A 13 29.85 -0.02 -8.09
CA SER A 13 28.76 0.63 -8.81
C SER A 13 27.62 -0.36 -9.13
N PHE A 14 27.93 -1.62 -9.38
CA PHE A 14 26.95 -2.67 -9.67
C PHE A 14 26.18 -3.08 -8.42
N ILE A 15 26.82 -3.12 -7.26
CA ILE A 15 26.20 -3.44 -5.97
C ILE A 15 25.22 -2.33 -5.52
N ALA A 16 25.55 -1.05 -5.78
CA ALA A 16 24.69 0.09 -5.46
C ALA A 16 23.36 0.08 -6.21
N ILE A 17 23.31 -0.45 -7.45
CA ILE A 17 22.10 -0.53 -8.27
C ILE A 17 21.15 -1.66 -7.83
N SER A 18 21.66 -2.70 -7.17
CA SER A 18 20.87 -3.88 -6.78
C SER A 18 20.14 -3.76 -5.42
N HIS A 19 20.30 -2.65 -4.71
CA HIS A 19 19.72 -2.43 -3.38
C HIS A 19 18.65 -1.34 -3.33
N THR A 20 17.81 -1.21 -4.39
CA THR A 20 16.68 -0.27 -4.37
C THR A 20 15.60 -0.79 -3.41
N SER A 21 15.32 -0.04 -2.34
CA SER A 21 14.25 -0.39 -1.39
C SER A 21 12.87 -0.17 -2.01
N LEU A 22 11.82 -0.82 -1.46
CA LEU A 22 10.44 -0.61 -1.88
C LEU A 22 10.01 0.86 -1.74
N ALA A 23 10.52 1.57 -0.72
CA ALA A 23 10.24 2.99 -0.50
C ALA A 23 10.80 3.91 -1.59
N ASP A 24 11.81 3.47 -2.35
CA ASP A 24 12.41 4.24 -3.45
C ASP A 24 11.66 4.07 -4.78
N ARG A 25 10.71 3.13 -4.86
CA ARG A 25 9.85 2.97 -6.03
C ARG A 25 8.77 4.03 -6.03
N SER A 26 8.50 4.60 -7.22
CA SER A 26 7.38 5.53 -7.40
C SER A 26 6.08 4.75 -7.56
N TYR A 27 5.11 5.05 -6.72
CA TYR A 27 3.76 4.48 -6.80
C TYR A 27 2.75 5.58 -7.11
N ASP A 28 1.70 5.23 -7.82
CA ASP A 28 0.58 6.14 -8.07
C ASP A 28 -0.08 6.53 -6.74
N LYS A 29 -0.26 7.84 -6.53
CA LYS A 29 -0.81 8.39 -5.29
C LYS A 29 -2.21 7.86 -4.99
N ASN A 30 -3.07 7.85 -6.00
CA ASN A 30 -4.45 7.38 -5.84
C ASN A 30 -4.51 5.88 -5.55
N ASN A 31 -3.64 5.09 -6.17
CA ASN A 31 -3.55 3.66 -5.89
C ASN A 31 -3.09 3.39 -4.46
N LEU A 32 -2.10 4.15 -3.96
CA LEU A 32 -1.66 4.03 -2.57
C LEU A 32 -2.78 4.35 -1.58
N LEU A 33 -3.53 5.42 -1.84
CA LEU A 33 -4.65 5.83 -0.98
C LEU A 33 -5.80 4.81 -1.03
N THR A 34 -6.18 4.37 -2.22
CA THR A 34 -7.27 3.41 -2.41
C THR A 34 -6.92 2.06 -1.78
N CYS A 35 -5.69 1.59 -1.96
CA CYS A 35 -5.27 0.33 -1.36
C CYS A 35 -5.07 0.43 0.14
N SER A 36 -4.69 1.59 0.66
CA SER A 36 -4.70 1.84 2.11
C SER A 36 -6.11 1.73 2.68
N ALA A 37 -7.08 2.34 2.01
CA ALA A 37 -8.50 2.23 2.39
C ALA A 37 -9.01 0.78 2.29
N TYR A 38 -8.64 0.08 1.23
CA TYR A 38 -9.00 -1.33 1.02
C TYR A 38 -8.50 -2.22 2.17
N HIS A 39 -7.21 -2.15 2.50
CA HIS A 39 -6.65 -2.97 3.57
C HIS A 39 -7.15 -2.57 4.95
N PHE A 40 -7.42 -1.28 5.17
CA PHE A 40 -8.02 -0.82 6.40
C PHE A 40 -9.45 -1.39 6.57
N LYS A 41 -10.26 -1.34 5.51
CA LYS A 41 -11.60 -1.94 5.49
C LYS A 41 -11.55 -3.44 5.75
N GLU A 42 -10.68 -4.16 5.05
CA GLU A 42 -10.52 -5.60 5.22
C GLU A 42 -10.00 -5.98 6.62
N LYS A 43 -9.12 -5.16 7.18
CA LYS A 43 -8.67 -5.30 8.58
C LYS A 43 -9.84 -5.23 9.55
N LEU A 44 -10.71 -4.23 9.41
CA LEU A 44 -11.89 -4.07 10.26
C LEU A 44 -12.84 -5.26 10.11
N ASN A 45 -13.09 -5.70 8.87
CA ASN A 45 -13.95 -6.85 8.59
C ASN A 45 -13.36 -8.17 9.11
N SER A 46 -12.05 -8.26 9.24
CA SER A 46 -11.34 -9.45 9.71
C SER A 46 -11.18 -9.53 11.22
N GLN A 47 -11.65 -8.53 11.95
CA GLN A 47 -11.50 -8.41 13.39
C GLN A 47 -11.99 -9.65 14.14
N TYR A 48 -13.04 -10.30 13.61
CA TYR A 48 -13.65 -11.49 14.19
C TYR A 48 -13.43 -12.77 13.36
N SER A 49 -12.69 -12.69 12.27
CA SER A 49 -12.49 -13.79 11.31
C SER A 49 -11.19 -14.57 11.51
N GLY A 50 -10.34 -14.12 12.43
CA GLY A 50 -9.07 -14.75 12.76
C GLY A 50 -7.88 -13.80 12.73
N GLU A 51 -6.94 -14.05 13.62
CA GLU A 51 -5.75 -13.23 13.85
C GLU A 51 -4.86 -13.14 12.60
N LYS A 52 -4.72 -14.25 11.87
CA LYS A 52 -3.85 -14.31 10.68
C LYS A 52 -4.32 -13.37 9.57
N LYS A 53 -5.62 -13.34 9.28
CA LYS A 53 -6.20 -12.46 8.27
C LYS A 53 -6.15 -11.00 8.71
N TYR A 54 -6.44 -10.72 9.96
CA TYR A 54 -6.32 -9.39 10.55
C TYR A 54 -4.89 -8.87 10.43
N ASN A 55 -3.91 -9.67 10.84
CA ASN A 55 -2.50 -9.28 10.81
C ASN A 55 -1.99 -9.05 9.39
N TYR A 56 -2.44 -9.85 8.42
CA TYR A 56 -2.09 -9.67 7.01
C TYR A 56 -2.50 -8.27 6.53
N HIS A 57 -3.75 -7.90 6.72
CA HIS A 57 -4.26 -6.59 6.28
C HIS A 57 -3.69 -5.43 7.10
N ASN A 58 -3.48 -5.62 8.39
CA ASN A 58 -2.85 -4.62 9.25
C ASN A 58 -1.41 -4.33 8.84
N ASN A 59 -0.62 -5.35 8.56
CA ASN A 59 0.76 -5.21 8.10
C ASN A 59 0.82 -4.54 6.73
N TYR A 60 -0.07 -4.93 5.82
CA TYR A 60 -0.17 -4.33 4.50
C TYR A 60 -0.51 -2.84 4.58
N PHE A 61 -1.50 -2.50 5.39
CA PHE A 61 -1.88 -1.11 5.64
C PHE A 61 -0.71 -0.27 6.17
N ASN A 62 0.00 -0.80 7.17
CA ASN A 62 1.14 -0.08 7.77
C ASN A 62 2.26 0.15 6.76
N ASN A 63 2.55 -0.82 5.90
CA ASN A 63 3.55 -0.67 4.84
C ASN A 63 3.13 0.36 3.78
N LEU A 64 1.87 0.36 3.37
CA LEU A 64 1.34 1.35 2.43
C LEU A 64 1.39 2.76 3.01
N LYS A 65 1.05 2.91 4.28
CA LYS A 65 1.14 4.19 4.98
C LYS A 65 2.58 4.72 4.99
N GLU A 66 3.54 3.88 5.34
CA GLU A 66 4.95 4.24 5.37
C GLU A 66 5.44 4.68 3.99
N ILE A 67 5.11 3.94 2.94
CA ILE A 67 5.46 4.28 1.57
C ILE A 67 4.82 5.62 1.17
N PHE A 68 3.54 5.81 1.46
CA PHE A 68 2.84 7.05 1.14
C PHE A 68 3.48 8.26 1.83
N MET A 69 3.72 8.17 3.13
CA MET A 69 4.31 9.26 3.90
C MET A 69 5.74 9.58 3.45
N THR A 70 6.47 8.59 2.95
CA THR A 70 7.83 8.78 2.41
C THR A 70 7.80 9.44 1.03
N GLN A 71 6.89 9.04 0.16
CA GLN A 71 6.81 9.56 -1.21
C GLN A 71 6.07 10.90 -1.32
N TYR A 72 5.18 11.19 -0.39
CA TYR A 72 4.38 12.42 -0.35
C TYR A 72 4.53 13.14 0.99
N PRO A 73 5.75 13.60 1.32
CA PRO A 73 6.04 14.19 2.63
C PRO A 73 5.30 15.50 2.90
N GLU A 74 4.77 16.15 1.85
CA GLU A 74 3.94 17.35 1.96
C GLU A 74 2.55 17.07 2.53
N VAL A 75 2.10 15.82 2.49
CA VAL A 75 0.81 15.41 3.06
C VAL A 75 1.01 15.06 4.53
N SER A 76 0.23 15.70 5.41
CA SER A 76 0.23 15.39 6.83
C SER A 76 -0.41 14.02 7.10
N THR A 77 -0.12 13.45 8.27
CA THR A 77 -0.79 12.22 8.72
C THR A 77 -2.30 12.41 8.77
N SER A 78 -2.78 13.57 9.23
CA SER A 78 -4.21 13.91 9.23
C SER A 78 -4.78 13.95 7.82
N GLY A 79 -4.06 14.53 6.86
CA GLY A 79 -4.46 14.58 5.46
C GLY A 79 -4.55 13.19 4.83
N TYR A 80 -3.60 12.33 5.14
CA TYR A 80 -3.62 10.93 4.71
C TYR A 80 -4.86 10.20 5.25
N ILE A 81 -5.13 10.31 6.55
CA ILE A 81 -6.29 9.68 7.19
C ILE A 81 -7.61 10.22 6.62
N LEU A 82 -7.72 11.55 6.40
CA LEU A 82 -8.90 12.15 5.77
C LEU A 82 -9.13 11.61 4.36
N SER A 83 -8.08 11.44 3.58
CA SER A 83 -8.19 10.88 2.21
C SER A 83 -8.71 9.44 2.23
N ILE A 84 -8.18 8.61 3.12
CA ILE A 84 -8.64 7.23 3.30
C ILE A 84 -10.10 7.20 3.75
N THR A 85 -10.45 8.03 4.73
CA THR A 85 -11.81 8.12 5.26
C THR A 85 -12.80 8.53 4.16
N SER A 86 -12.45 9.50 3.31
CA SER A 86 -13.29 9.90 2.19
C SER A 86 -13.57 8.76 1.21
N ILE A 87 -12.56 7.95 0.91
CA ILE A 87 -12.72 6.77 0.04
C ILE A 87 -13.68 5.76 0.70
N MET A 88 -13.46 5.46 1.97
CA MET A 88 -14.32 4.53 2.72
C MET A 88 -15.75 5.03 2.85
N GLU A 89 -15.95 6.33 3.04
CA GLU A 89 -17.27 6.96 3.07
C GLU A 89 -18.00 6.80 1.73
N SER A 90 -17.31 6.92 0.61
CA SER A 90 -17.91 6.70 -0.71
C SER A 90 -18.43 5.28 -0.86
N TRP A 91 -17.69 4.29 -0.36
CA TRP A 91 -18.12 2.88 -0.35
C TRP A 91 -19.29 2.65 0.60
N SER A 92 -19.27 3.29 1.75
CA SER A 92 -20.36 3.24 2.74
C SER A 92 -21.65 3.86 2.20
N TYR A 93 -21.53 4.98 1.51
CA TYR A 93 -22.66 5.63 0.85
C TYR A 93 -23.30 4.72 -0.20
N GLU A 94 -22.48 4.07 -1.03
CA GLU A 94 -22.96 3.10 -2.01
C GLU A 94 -23.62 1.88 -1.35
N ALA A 95 -23.08 1.43 -0.20
CA ALA A 95 -23.67 0.37 0.59
C ALA A 95 -25.06 0.73 1.11
N GLN A 96 -25.27 1.99 1.52
CA GLN A 96 -26.58 2.48 1.95
C GLN A 96 -27.60 2.50 0.81
N GLU A 97 -27.16 2.86 -0.40
CA GLU A 97 -28.06 2.93 -1.57
C GLU A 97 -28.34 1.58 -2.21
N ARG A 98 -27.35 0.71 -2.30
CA ARG A 98 -27.39 -0.53 -3.07
C ARG A 98 -27.26 -1.80 -2.24
N GLY A 99 -27.03 -1.68 -0.94
CA GLY A 99 -26.82 -2.79 -0.02
C GLY A 99 -25.33 -3.06 0.26
N GLN A 100 -25.05 -3.52 1.47
CA GLN A 100 -23.68 -3.78 1.93
C GLN A 100 -22.98 -4.86 1.10
N ARG A 101 -23.70 -5.95 0.78
CA ARG A 101 -23.15 -7.03 -0.03
C ARG A 101 -22.76 -6.58 -1.44
N TYR A 102 -23.56 -5.73 -2.06
CA TYR A 102 -23.25 -5.18 -3.38
C TYR A 102 -21.96 -4.35 -3.33
N SER A 103 -21.86 -3.46 -2.36
CA SER A 103 -20.68 -2.59 -2.15
C SER A 103 -19.44 -3.43 -1.89
N ASP A 104 -19.51 -4.41 -1.01
CA ASP A 104 -18.37 -5.29 -0.69
C ASP A 104 -17.88 -6.07 -1.90
N LEU A 105 -18.79 -6.65 -2.67
CA LEU A 105 -18.44 -7.38 -3.90
C LEU A 105 -17.84 -6.48 -4.97
N LYS A 106 -18.33 -5.25 -5.09
CA LYS A 106 -17.81 -4.27 -6.04
C LYS A 106 -16.38 -3.85 -5.65
N VAL A 107 -16.14 -3.52 -4.40
CA VAL A 107 -14.82 -3.16 -3.89
C VAL A 107 -13.83 -4.32 -4.08
N GLU A 108 -14.24 -5.53 -3.74
CA GLU A 108 -13.42 -6.73 -3.93
C GLU A 108 -13.06 -6.92 -5.41
N ARG A 109 -14.04 -6.88 -6.29
CA ARG A 109 -13.84 -7.06 -7.73
C ARG A 109 -12.92 -6.00 -8.34
N GLU A 110 -13.07 -4.73 -7.92
CA GLU A 110 -12.30 -3.63 -8.49
C GLU A 110 -10.89 -3.53 -7.93
N TYR A 111 -10.67 -3.87 -6.66
CA TYR A 111 -9.43 -3.52 -5.97
C TYR A 111 -8.65 -4.70 -5.40
N LYS A 112 -9.23 -5.87 -5.24
CA LYS A 112 -8.56 -7.01 -4.59
C LYS A 112 -7.22 -7.35 -5.23
N ASP A 113 -7.20 -7.55 -6.54
CA ASP A 113 -5.98 -7.97 -7.23
C ASP A 113 -4.93 -6.87 -7.21
N LEU A 114 -5.30 -5.63 -7.48
CA LEU A 114 -4.39 -4.49 -7.40
C LEU A 114 -3.82 -4.35 -5.99
N CYS A 115 -4.68 -4.32 -4.99
CA CYS A 115 -4.28 -3.98 -3.64
C CYS A 115 -3.56 -5.09 -2.89
N ASN A 116 -3.69 -6.34 -3.30
CA ASN A 116 -2.92 -7.46 -2.75
C ASN A 116 -1.58 -7.69 -3.47
N SER A 117 -1.30 -6.92 -4.52
CA SER A 117 -0.07 -7.05 -5.31
C SER A 117 0.68 -5.73 -5.53
N ILE A 118 0.16 -4.61 -5.02
CA ILE A 118 0.76 -3.28 -5.25
C ILE A 118 2.16 -3.15 -4.64
N ILE A 119 2.40 -3.81 -3.51
CA ILE A 119 3.71 -3.91 -2.88
C ILE A 119 4.00 -5.35 -2.52
N GLU A 120 5.30 -5.69 -2.44
CA GLU A 120 5.73 -7.00 -1.93
C GLU A 120 5.89 -6.91 -0.42
N ILE A 121 5.27 -7.84 0.30
CA ILE A 121 5.43 -7.98 1.76
C ILE A 121 6.23 -9.25 2.02
N ASN A 122 7.38 -9.07 2.65
CA ASN A 122 8.22 -10.17 3.08
C ASN A 122 7.83 -10.68 4.46
#